data_b3e8530f32f30458a884c6523de6b68a
#
_entry.id   b3e8530f32f30458a884c6523de6b68a
#
_cell.length_a   1.000
_cell.length_b   1.000
_cell.length_c   1.000
_cell.angle_alpha   90.00
_cell.angle_beta   90.00
_cell.angle_gamma   90.00
#
_symmetry.space_group_name_H-M   'P 1'
#
loop_
_entity.id
_entity.type
_entity.pdbx_description
1 polymer ?
#
loop_
_entity_poly.entity_id
_entity_poly.type
_entity_poly.pdbx_seq_one_letter_code
_entity_poly.pdbx_strand_id
1 'polypeptide(L)'
;MKNFRSIVVLRRPIDEMWSIMRDYMGSLIDRLPDIERILELERVSASDGQTRLVNAWYIRQQIPPMLLDLLGTAELGWIDRSVWEPRNRTCAWTVEPFVLQESVSCRGATRFEQAIGGRGTRVTFEGVIELELGALNLSRILEGPVTRFLESILTTVVPRNLRSILEAAAAFQVSPE
;
A
#
# COMPACT_ATOMS: atom_id res chain seq x y z
N MET A 1 1.39 -18.26 3.59
CA MET A 1 1.73 -17.11 4.43
C MET A 1 3.16 -16.67 4.13
N LYS A 2 3.38 -15.40 3.80
CA LYS A 2 4.70 -14.83 3.48
C LYS A 2 4.86 -13.51 4.25
N ASN A 3 5.91 -13.42 5.06
CA ASN A 3 6.26 -12.19 5.77
C ASN A 3 7.14 -11.31 4.89
N PHE A 4 6.99 -10.00 5.02
CA PHE A 4 7.89 -9.03 4.41
C PHE A 4 8.25 -7.92 5.39
N ARG A 5 9.43 -7.36 5.21
CA ARG A 5 9.91 -6.20 5.96
C ARG A 5 10.78 -5.34 5.07
N SER A 6 10.57 -4.04 5.11
CA SER A 6 11.39 -3.05 4.41
C SER A 6 11.73 -1.91 5.37
N ILE A 7 12.96 -1.44 5.33
CA ILE A 7 13.44 -0.31 6.13
C ILE A 7 14.05 0.71 5.17
N VAL A 8 13.58 1.94 5.25
CA VAL A 8 14.10 3.05 4.44
C VAL A 8 14.41 4.21 5.37
N VAL A 9 15.55 4.87 5.16
CA VAL A 9 15.93 6.09 5.88
C VAL A 9 15.92 7.25 4.88
N LEU A 10 15.15 8.28 5.19
CA LEU A 10 14.90 9.43 4.33
C LEU A 10 15.36 10.70 5.00
N ARG A 11 15.86 11.67 4.23
CA ARG A 11 16.30 12.99 4.72
C ARG A 11 15.12 13.96 4.80
N ARG A 12 14.14 13.61 5.63
CA ARG A 12 12.98 14.46 5.94
C ARG A 12 12.58 14.24 7.39
N PRO A 13 12.28 15.32 8.15
CA PRO A 13 11.85 15.22 9.55
C PRO A 13 10.60 14.35 9.72
N ILE A 14 10.50 13.68 10.87
CA ILE A 14 9.44 12.70 11.13
C ILE A 14 8.04 13.30 11.06
N ASP A 15 7.84 14.52 11.55
CA ASP A 15 6.52 15.15 11.55
C ASP A 15 6.04 15.49 10.14
N GLU A 16 6.95 15.91 9.27
CA GLU A 16 6.64 16.13 7.86
C GLU A 16 6.33 14.83 7.14
N MET A 17 7.19 13.79 7.30
CA MET A 17 6.93 12.47 6.70
C MET A 17 5.60 11.89 7.16
N TRP A 18 5.31 12.00 8.45
CA TRP A 18 4.04 11.54 9.03
C TRP A 18 2.83 12.23 8.39
N SER A 19 2.85 13.56 8.33
CA SER A 19 1.75 14.34 7.76
C SER A 19 1.59 14.06 6.26
N ILE A 20 2.68 14.02 5.50
CA ILE A 20 2.61 13.76 4.06
C ILE A 20 2.04 12.36 3.78
N MET A 21 2.53 11.35 4.47
CA MET A 21 2.07 9.98 4.27
C MET A 21 0.61 9.77 4.69
N ARG A 22 0.13 10.52 5.68
CA ARG A 22 -1.26 10.42 6.14
C ARG A 22 -2.22 11.28 5.31
N ASP A 23 -1.82 12.52 4.99
CA ASP A 23 -2.76 13.54 4.54
C ASP A 23 -2.63 13.88 3.05
N TYR A 24 -1.48 13.60 2.42
CA TYR A 24 -1.20 14.02 1.05
C TYR A 24 -0.94 12.84 0.08
N MET A 25 -1.36 11.63 0.45
CA MET A 25 -1.09 10.43 -0.36
C MET A 25 -1.61 10.57 -1.80
N GLY A 26 -2.82 11.11 -1.98
CA GLY A 26 -3.39 11.37 -3.30
C GLY A 26 -2.58 12.36 -4.14
N SER A 27 -1.85 13.29 -3.51
CA SER A 27 -1.01 14.27 -4.20
C SER A 27 0.34 13.71 -4.66
N LEU A 28 0.67 12.46 -4.31
CA LEU A 28 1.91 11.81 -4.72
C LEU A 28 1.79 11.05 -6.04
N ILE A 29 0.59 10.94 -6.61
CA ILE A 29 0.26 10.07 -7.77
C ILE A 29 1.20 10.31 -8.95
N ASP A 30 1.50 11.57 -9.28
CA ASP A 30 2.36 11.93 -10.42
C ASP A 30 3.79 11.36 -10.30
N ARG A 31 4.18 10.95 -9.10
CA ARG A 31 5.49 10.36 -8.78
C ARG A 31 5.44 8.84 -8.57
N LEU A 32 4.26 8.24 -8.75
CA LEU A 32 4.01 6.81 -8.55
C LEU A 32 3.69 6.16 -9.90
N PRO A 33 4.69 5.60 -10.60
CA PRO A 33 4.52 5.15 -11.98
C PRO A 33 3.49 4.03 -12.14
N ASP A 34 3.33 3.20 -11.12
CA ASP A 34 2.42 2.05 -11.16
C ASP A 34 1.03 2.36 -10.62
N ILE A 35 0.82 3.54 -10.03
CA ILE A 35 -0.46 3.95 -9.46
C ILE A 35 -1.18 4.86 -10.45
N GLU A 36 -2.41 4.54 -10.77
CA GLU A 36 -3.26 5.34 -11.65
C GLU A 36 -3.98 6.43 -10.87
N ARG A 37 -4.59 6.07 -9.76
CA ARG A 37 -5.32 6.99 -8.88
C ARG A 37 -5.43 6.46 -7.46
N ILE A 38 -5.58 7.37 -6.52
CA ILE A 38 -5.88 7.09 -5.11
C ILE A 38 -7.09 7.94 -4.75
N LEU A 39 -8.13 7.29 -4.24
CA LEU A 39 -9.35 7.97 -3.79
C LEU A 39 -9.49 7.78 -2.28
N GLU A 40 -9.53 8.87 -1.52
CA GLU A 40 -9.91 8.82 -0.11
C GLU A 40 -11.43 8.61 -0.03
N LEU A 41 -11.85 7.45 0.47
CA LEU A 41 -13.26 7.08 0.61
C LEU A 41 -13.82 7.48 1.96
N GLU A 42 -13.00 7.42 3.00
CA GLU A 42 -13.41 7.72 4.36
C GLU A 42 -12.24 8.27 5.17
N ARG A 43 -12.52 9.28 5.98
CA ARG A 43 -11.60 9.83 6.99
C ARG A 43 -12.35 10.10 8.29
N VAL A 44 -11.89 9.49 9.37
CA VAL A 44 -12.43 9.70 10.72
C VAL A 44 -11.28 10.04 11.67
N SER A 45 -11.35 11.21 12.28
CA SER A 45 -10.37 11.64 13.29
C SER A 45 -11.04 11.60 14.67
N ALA A 46 -10.40 10.91 15.60
CA ALA A 46 -10.84 10.82 16.98
C ALA A 46 -10.22 11.96 17.82
N SER A 47 -10.81 12.23 18.99
CA SER A 47 -10.39 13.32 19.91
C SER A 47 -8.98 13.12 20.48
N ASP A 48 -8.45 11.90 20.49
CA ASP A 48 -7.09 11.56 20.93
C ASP A 48 -6.03 11.74 19.80
N GLY A 49 -6.45 12.20 18.64
CA GLY A 49 -5.62 12.41 17.45
C GLY A 49 -5.43 11.17 16.56
N GLN A 50 -6.00 10.02 16.93
CA GLN A 50 -6.01 8.86 16.07
C GLN A 50 -6.81 9.18 14.79
N THR A 51 -6.31 8.76 13.63
CA THR A 51 -7.00 8.94 12.35
C THR A 51 -7.19 7.60 11.66
N ARG A 52 -8.41 7.32 11.24
CA ARG A 52 -8.74 6.16 10.39
C ARG A 52 -8.97 6.64 8.98
N LEU A 53 -8.36 5.97 8.03
CA LEU A 53 -8.48 6.25 6.61
C LEU A 53 -8.90 5.00 5.87
N VAL A 54 -9.75 5.19 4.86
CA VAL A 54 -10.06 4.18 3.86
C VAL A 54 -9.75 4.77 2.50
N ASN A 55 -8.80 4.20 1.79
CA ASN A 55 -8.40 4.63 0.47
C ASN A 55 -8.60 3.51 -0.55
N ALA A 56 -9.09 3.86 -1.74
CA ALA A 56 -9.09 2.97 -2.89
C ALA A 56 -7.89 3.31 -3.77
N TRP A 57 -7.06 2.32 -4.04
CA TRP A 57 -5.87 2.42 -4.88
C TRP A 57 -6.10 1.69 -6.18
N TYR A 58 -5.82 2.34 -7.30
CA TYR A 58 -5.92 1.77 -8.64
C TYR A 58 -4.54 1.71 -9.27
N ILE A 59 -4.19 0.56 -9.86
CA ILE A 59 -2.87 0.33 -10.44
C ILE A 59 -2.93 0.29 -11.96
N ARG A 60 -1.87 0.73 -12.62
CA ARG A 60 -1.71 0.74 -14.09
C ARG A 60 -1.24 -0.63 -14.64
N GLN A 61 -1.61 -1.71 -13.98
CA GLN A 61 -1.24 -3.05 -14.42
C GLN A 61 -2.21 -3.55 -15.48
N GLN A 62 -1.70 -4.05 -16.61
CA GLN A 62 -2.54 -4.75 -17.56
C GLN A 62 -2.81 -6.18 -17.07
N ILE A 63 -4.07 -6.56 -17.07
CA ILE A 63 -4.49 -7.93 -16.80
C ILE A 63 -4.25 -8.75 -18.06
N PRO A 64 -3.53 -9.89 -17.98
CA PRO A 64 -3.44 -10.81 -19.11
C PRO A 64 -4.84 -11.20 -19.60
N PRO A 65 -5.11 -11.18 -20.93
CA PRO A 65 -6.45 -11.43 -21.48
C PRO A 65 -7.08 -12.74 -20.97
N MET A 66 -6.28 -13.79 -20.79
CA MET A 66 -6.74 -15.07 -20.27
C MET A 66 -7.27 -15.02 -18.82
N LEU A 67 -6.97 -13.97 -18.07
CA LEU A 67 -7.43 -13.78 -16.71
C LEU A 67 -8.59 -12.80 -16.58
N LEU A 68 -8.92 -12.04 -17.63
CA LEU A 68 -10.02 -11.07 -17.61
C LEU A 68 -11.37 -11.72 -17.30
N ASP A 69 -11.66 -12.85 -17.94
CA ASP A 69 -12.91 -13.58 -17.70
C ASP A 69 -13.00 -14.15 -16.29
N LEU A 70 -11.86 -14.58 -15.73
CA LEU A 70 -11.78 -15.11 -14.37
C LEU A 70 -11.96 -14.01 -13.31
N LEU A 71 -11.36 -12.85 -13.52
CA LEU A 71 -11.35 -11.77 -12.57
C LEU A 71 -12.62 -10.91 -12.61
N GLY A 72 -13.38 -10.98 -13.73
CA GLY A 72 -14.63 -10.26 -13.91
C GLY A 72 -14.48 -8.73 -13.99
N THR A 73 -13.27 -8.21 -14.06
CA THR A 73 -12.98 -6.77 -14.13
C THR A 73 -11.68 -6.50 -14.88
N ALA A 74 -11.61 -5.35 -15.53
CA ALA A 74 -10.38 -4.81 -16.10
C ALA A 74 -9.62 -3.90 -15.11
N GLU A 75 -10.23 -3.48 -13.99
CA GLU A 75 -9.61 -2.63 -12.99
C GLU A 75 -8.92 -3.46 -11.92
N LEU A 76 -7.66 -3.16 -11.67
CA LEU A 76 -6.87 -3.73 -10.59
C LEU A 76 -6.60 -2.68 -9.52
N GLY A 77 -6.61 -3.13 -8.28
CA GLY A 77 -6.35 -2.26 -7.16
C GLY A 77 -6.72 -2.93 -5.84
N TRP A 78 -6.80 -2.11 -4.81
CA TRP A 78 -7.17 -2.55 -3.47
C TRP A 78 -7.81 -1.44 -2.65
N ILE A 79 -8.53 -1.82 -1.62
CA ILE A 79 -8.91 -0.96 -0.51
C ILE A 79 -7.83 -1.06 0.57
N ASP A 80 -7.27 0.08 0.95
CA ASP A 80 -6.39 0.23 2.10
C ASP A 80 -7.19 0.80 3.27
N ARG A 81 -7.25 0.06 4.37
CA ARG A 81 -7.84 0.52 5.64
C ARG A 81 -6.72 0.72 6.63
N SER A 82 -6.50 1.94 7.06
CA SER A 82 -5.40 2.28 7.94
C SER A 82 -5.83 3.04 9.19
N VAL A 83 -5.11 2.77 10.28
CA VAL A 83 -5.28 3.41 11.58
C VAL A 83 -3.95 4.07 11.96
N TRP A 84 -3.93 5.37 11.99
CA TRP A 84 -2.79 6.21 12.27
C TRP A 84 -2.78 6.64 13.74
N GLU A 85 -1.79 6.17 14.49
CA GLU A 85 -1.64 6.43 15.92
C GLU A 85 -0.50 7.44 16.15
N PRO A 86 -0.82 8.70 16.50
CA PRO A 86 0.18 9.76 16.59
C PRO A 86 1.14 9.62 17.78
N ARG A 87 0.72 8.97 18.88
CA ARG A 87 1.53 8.87 20.10
C ARG A 87 2.82 8.10 19.91
N ASN A 88 2.75 7.01 19.13
CA ASN A 88 3.89 6.13 18.87
C ASN A 88 4.32 6.15 17.40
N ARG A 89 3.75 7.05 16.61
CA ARG A 89 4.06 7.20 15.18
C ARG A 89 3.97 5.87 14.41
N THR A 90 2.86 5.15 14.61
CA THR A 90 2.58 3.90 13.92
C THR A 90 1.30 4.01 13.10
N CYS A 91 1.28 3.30 11.99
CA CYS A 91 0.10 3.11 11.15
C CYS A 91 -0.12 1.62 10.97
N ALA A 92 -1.19 1.08 11.54
CA ALA A 92 -1.64 -0.28 11.26
C ALA A 92 -2.52 -0.25 10.02
N TRP A 93 -2.38 -1.24 9.13
CA TRP A 93 -3.11 -1.26 7.88
C TRP A 93 -3.52 -2.67 7.46
N THR A 94 -4.62 -2.75 6.73
CA THR A 94 -5.08 -3.93 6.00
C THR A 94 -5.34 -3.57 4.55
N VAL A 95 -5.06 -4.50 3.65
CA VAL A 95 -5.24 -4.35 2.21
C VAL A 95 -6.19 -5.42 1.72
N GLU A 96 -7.27 -5.00 1.10
CA GLU A 96 -8.30 -5.85 0.49
C GLU A 96 -8.25 -5.65 -1.03
N PRO A 97 -7.73 -6.59 -1.84
CA PRO A 97 -7.68 -6.42 -3.28
C PRO A 97 -9.09 -6.42 -3.89
N PHE A 98 -9.29 -5.73 -5.01
CA PHE A 98 -10.58 -5.68 -5.70
C PHE A 98 -11.00 -7.04 -6.25
N VAL A 99 -10.01 -7.86 -6.57
CA VAL A 99 -10.21 -9.21 -7.10
C VAL A 99 -9.58 -10.24 -6.16
N LEU A 100 -10.12 -11.44 -6.13
CA LEU A 100 -9.60 -12.54 -5.32
C LEU A 100 -9.61 -12.25 -3.80
N GLN A 101 -10.58 -11.49 -3.31
CA GLN A 101 -10.68 -11.05 -1.92
C GLN A 101 -10.64 -12.22 -0.92
N GLU A 102 -11.30 -13.33 -1.25
CA GLU A 102 -11.34 -14.54 -0.40
C GLU A 102 -10.02 -15.32 -0.40
N SER A 103 -9.14 -15.04 -1.36
CA SER A 103 -7.90 -15.78 -1.57
C SER A 103 -6.64 -15.02 -1.19
N VAL A 104 -6.74 -13.71 -0.98
CA VAL A 104 -5.61 -12.84 -0.67
C VAL A 104 -5.94 -11.98 0.53
N SER A 105 -5.18 -12.12 1.59
CA SER A 105 -5.19 -11.17 2.71
C SER A 105 -3.81 -10.56 2.92
N CYS A 106 -3.78 -9.27 3.20
CA CYS A 106 -2.54 -8.55 3.48
C CYS A 106 -2.78 -7.57 4.63
N ARG A 107 -1.92 -7.65 5.66
CA ARG A 107 -1.99 -6.77 6.83
C ARG A 107 -0.62 -6.50 7.39
N GLY A 108 -0.48 -5.37 8.05
CA GLY A 108 0.81 -5.02 8.64
C GLY A 108 0.80 -3.70 9.38
N ALA A 109 2.00 -3.19 9.58
CA ALA A 109 2.23 -1.90 10.23
C ALA A 109 3.39 -1.15 9.59
N THR A 110 3.27 0.17 9.64
CA THR A 110 4.34 1.12 9.30
C THR A 110 4.71 1.86 10.57
N ARG A 111 6.01 1.92 10.86
CA ARG A 111 6.55 2.67 12.01
C ARG A 111 7.47 3.77 11.51
N PHE A 112 7.31 4.94 12.09
CA PHE A 112 8.13 6.12 11.82
C PHE A 112 8.97 6.43 13.04
N GLU A 113 10.30 6.56 12.87
CA GLU A 113 11.26 6.84 13.91
C GLU A 113 12.21 7.95 13.47
N GLN A 114 12.65 8.77 14.40
CA GLN A 114 13.65 9.79 14.10
C GLN A 114 14.97 9.16 13.64
N ALA A 115 15.60 9.79 12.67
CA ALA A 115 16.90 9.41 12.14
C ALA A 115 17.75 10.65 11.83
N ILE A 116 19.04 10.45 11.55
CA ILE A 116 19.98 11.50 11.11
C ILE A 116 19.97 12.70 12.09
N GLY A 117 19.98 12.43 13.40
CA GLY A 117 19.97 13.47 14.41
C GLY A 117 18.73 14.39 14.36
N GLY A 118 17.54 13.81 14.09
CA GLY A 118 16.26 14.53 13.98
C GLY A 118 15.96 15.13 12.61
N ARG A 119 16.94 15.14 11.68
CA ARG A 119 16.78 15.68 10.31
C ARG A 119 16.26 14.67 9.30
N GLY A 120 16.02 13.44 9.73
CA GLY A 120 15.55 12.36 8.89
C GLY A 120 14.55 11.47 9.60
N THR A 121 13.95 10.58 8.83
CA THR A 121 12.99 9.58 9.30
C THR A 121 13.42 8.20 8.84
N ARG A 122 13.44 7.25 9.77
CA ARG A 122 13.46 5.82 9.46
C ARG A 122 12.02 5.35 9.38
N VAL A 123 11.65 4.78 8.25
CA VAL A 123 10.35 4.16 8.04
C VAL A 123 10.54 2.66 7.94
N THR A 124 9.88 1.91 8.82
CA THR A 124 9.84 0.44 8.80
C THR A 124 8.47 -0.01 8.37
N PHE A 125 8.41 -0.71 7.26
CA PHE A 125 7.23 -1.42 6.75
C PHE A 125 7.35 -2.89 7.07
N GLU A 126 6.37 -3.47 7.74
CA GLU A 126 6.35 -4.90 8.00
C GLU A 126 4.92 -5.45 7.91
N GLY A 127 4.77 -6.64 7.36
CA GLY A 127 3.47 -7.24 7.19
C GLY A 127 3.51 -8.69 6.77
N VAL A 128 2.31 -9.22 6.62
CA VAL A 128 2.05 -10.61 6.24
C VAL A 128 1.11 -10.63 5.05
N ILE A 129 1.43 -11.46 4.07
CA ILE A 129 0.56 -11.78 2.94
C ILE A 129 0.21 -13.25 3.03
N GLU A 130 -1.08 -13.55 2.96
CA GLU A 130 -1.62 -14.90 2.93
C GLU A 130 -2.30 -15.12 1.57
N LEU A 131 -1.99 -16.23 0.93
CA LEU A 131 -2.58 -16.65 -0.33
C LEU A 131 -3.21 -18.03 -0.15
N GLU A 132 -4.51 -18.12 -0.39
CA GLU A 132 -5.29 -19.36 -0.33
C GLU A 132 -5.90 -19.68 -1.70
N LEU A 133 -5.05 -20.06 -2.66
CA LEU A 133 -5.47 -20.31 -4.05
C LEU A 133 -6.43 -21.50 -4.18
N GLY A 134 -6.44 -22.41 -3.21
CA GLY A 134 -7.38 -23.55 -3.18
C GLY A 134 -8.85 -23.14 -3.14
N ALA A 135 -9.17 -21.96 -2.62
CA ALA A 135 -10.53 -21.43 -2.57
C ALA A 135 -11.08 -21.05 -3.96
N LEU A 136 -10.21 -20.85 -4.95
CA LEU A 136 -10.60 -20.33 -6.27
C LEU A 136 -11.18 -21.40 -7.22
N ASN A 137 -11.14 -22.69 -6.86
CA ASN A 137 -11.58 -23.79 -7.73
C ASN A 137 -11.09 -23.66 -9.20
N LEU A 138 -9.85 -23.19 -9.36
CA LEU A 138 -9.26 -22.95 -10.67
C LEU A 138 -9.11 -24.25 -11.44
N SER A 139 -9.37 -24.20 -12.76
CA SER A 139 -8.94 -25.28 -13.63
C SER A 139 -7.39 -25.39 -13.59
N ARG A 140 -6.85 -26.61 -13.72
CA ARG A 140 -5.39 -26.84 -13.74
C ARG A 140 -4.65 -25.97 -14.76
N ILE A 141 -5.34 -25.56 -15.84
CA ILE A 141 -4.79 -24.70 -16.89
C ILE A 141 -4.56 -23.28 -16.39
N LEU A 142 -5.46 -22.76 -15.54
CA LEU A 142 -5.41 -21.38 -15.04
C LEU A 142 -4.60 -21.23 -13.74
N GLU A 143 -4.42 -22.30 -12.98
CA GLU A 143 -3.71 -22.25 -11.70
C GLU A 143 -2.28 -21.67 -11.84
N GLY A 144 -1.50 -22.14 -12.80
CA GLY A 144 -0.16 -21.65 -13.06
C GLY A 144 -0.09 -20.17 -13.47
N PRO A 145 -0.87 -19.71 -14.45
CA PRO A 145 -0.95 -18.30 -14.83
C PRO A 145 -1.39 -17.37 -13.68
N VAL A 146 -2.42 -17.75 -12.92
CA VAL A 146 -2.91 -16.97 -11.77
C VAL A 146 -1.81 -16.87 -10.69
N THR A 147 -1.19 -17.98 -10.33
CA THR A 147 -0.09 -18.01 -9.35
C THR A 147 1.03 -17.06 -9.77
N ARG A 148 1.52 -17.15 -11.01
CA ARG A 148 2.59 -16.26 -11.51
C ARG A 148 2.19 -14.80 -11.53
N PHE A 149 0.95 -14.50 -11.88
CA PHE A 149 0.44 -13.12 -11.86
C PHE A 149 0.44 -12.55 -10.45
N LEU A 150 -0.10 -13.28 -9.47
CA LEU A 150 -0.10 -12.87 -8.07
C LEU A 150 1.31 -12.77 -7.49
N GLU A 151 2.18 -13.72 -7.76
CA GLU A 151 3.59 -13.67 -7.35
C GLU A 151 4.29 -12.44 -7.92
N SER A 152 4.07 -12.09 -9.19
CA SER A 152 4.61 -10.88 -9.82
C SER A 152 4.15 -9.61 -9.10
N ILE A 153 2.87 -9.50 -8.76
CA ILE A 153 2.35 -8.37 -7.99
C ILE A 153 3.06 -8.29 -6.63
N LEU A 154 3.12 -9.39 -5.90
CA LEU A 154 3.67 -9.43 -4.55
C LEU A 154 5.18 -9.22 -4.48
N THR A 155 5.93 -9.73 -5.46
CA THR A 155 7.39 -9.68 -5.44
C THR A 155 7.99 -8.48 -6.17
N THR A 156 7.24 -7.86 -7.05
CA THR A 156 7.72 -6.76 -7.90
C THR A 156 6.94 -5.48 -7.67
N VAL A 157 5.62 -5.52 -7.85
CA VAL A 157 4.79 -4.31 -7.82
C VAL A 157 4.73 -3.72 -6.40
N VAL A 158 4.44 -4.54 -5.39
CA VAL A 158 4.30 -4.07 -4.01
C VAL A 158 5.59 -3.46 -3.46
N PRO A 159 6.78 -4.15 -3.49
CA PRO A 159 8.01 -3.56 -2.96
C PRO A 159 8.44 -2.30 -3.69
N ARG A 160 8.28 -2.27 -5.03
CA ARG A 160 8.62 -1.10 -5.83
C ARG A 160 7.75 0.10 -5.46
N ASN A 161 6.44 -0.10 -5.32
CA ASN A 161 5.53 1.00 -4.95
C ASN A 161 5.77 1.49 -3.53
N LEU A 162 6.02 0.62 -2.57
CA LEU A 162 6.36 1.04 -1.20
C LEU A 162 7.57 1.99 -1.19
N ARG A 163 8.62 1.64 -1.91
CA ARG A 163 9.80 2.49 -2.03
C ARG A 163 9.50 3.80 -2.75
N SER A 164 8.80 3.75 -3.87
CA SER A 164 8.42 4.93 -4.66
C SER A 164 7.55 5.90 -3.86
N ILE A 165 6.60 5.40 -3.06
CA ILE A 165 5.76 6.21 -2.16
C ILE A 165 6.63 6.95 -1.15
N LEU A 166 7.57 6.29 -0.49
CA LEU A 166 8.44 6.89 0.50
C LEU A 166 9.37 7.94 -0.12
N GLU A 167 9.95 7.66 -1.28
CA GLU A 167 10.80 8.60 -2.02
C GLU A 167 9.98 9.81 -2.52
N ALA A 168 8.77 9.58 -3.03
CA ALA A 168 7.85 10.64 -3.44
C ALA A 168 7.45 11.53 -2.27
N ALA A 169 7.13 10.94 -1.11
CA ALA A 169 6.81 11.68 0.11
C ALA A 169 8.00 12.49 0.63
N ALA A 170 9.21 11.94 0.57
CA ALA A 170 10.40 12.66 0.98
C ALA A 170 10.72 13.86 0.08
N ALA A 171 10.37 13.80 -1.19
CA ALA A 171 10.58 14.87 -2.18
C ALA A 171 9.37 15.80 -2.34
N PHE A 172 8.24 15.52 -1.69
CA PHE A 172 7.01 16.30 -1.80
C PHE A 172 7.15 17.66 -1.13
N GLN A 173 6.73 18.71 -1.79
CA GLN A 173 6.67 20.07 -1.23
C GLN A 173 5.20 20.41 -0.99
N VAL A 174 4.86 20.64 0.27
CA VAL A 174 3.55 21.20 0.62
C VAL A 174 3.57 22.65 0.16
N SER A 175 2.74 22.99 -0.83
CA SER A 175 2.56 24.39 -1.23
C SER A 175 1.98 25.15 -0.06
N PRO A 176 2.55 26.30 0.34
CA PRO A 176 1.89 27.17 1.30
C PRO A 176 0.57 27.66 0.67
N GLU A 177 -0.53 27.51 1.41
CA GLU A 177 -1.81 28.15 1.12
C GLU A 177 -1.70 29.69 1.17
#